data_b986327753c4ff3a67a1bcfa7ad5cae9
#
_entry.id   b986327753c4ff3a67a1bcfa7ad5cae9
#
_cell.length_a   1.000
_cell.length_b   1.000
_cell.length_c   1.000
_cell.angle_alpha   90.00
_cell.angle_beta   90.00
_cell.angle_gamma   90.00
#
_symmetry.space_group_name_H-M   'P 1'
#
loop_
_entity.id
_entity.type
_entity.pdbx_description
1 polymer ?
#
loop_
_entity_poly.entity_id
_entity_poly.type
_entity_poly.pdbx_seq_one_letter_code
_entity_poly.pdbx_strand_id
1 'polypeptide(L)'
;MRYAPHDYQAYAIDYIETHPIATVFLDMGLGKTSITLTAINDLLFDSFEVHRILVIAPLRVARDTWTAEVDKWDHLQNLICSVAVGTEAERKAALLRQADIYIINRENVQWLIEESGIPFTFDMVVIDELSSFKNHNTKRFKSLLKVRPKVTRIVGLTGTPASNGLMDLWAEFRILDMGQRLGRFITKYRTDYFMPDKRNGQIIYSYKPLPYAEDAIYKKIGDITISMKATDHLQMPELISSEYEVRLSDEEKSHYEELKQELVLTIGDGEITAANAASLSGKLSQMANGAIYDDNGNTLHIHDRKLDALEDIIEAANGKPILVAYWFKHDLTRIAERLKKLHIPFSRLDDSNSIRRWNNGEIPVALIHPASAGHGLNLQSGGSTLVWFGLTWSLELYQQTVARLWRQGQNAETVVVQHIITKGTIDHRIMKALSQKEHTQTALIDAVKADLKI
;
A
#
# COMPACT_ATOMS: atom_id res chain seq x y z
N MET A 1 -12.13 -0.18 26.05
CA MET A 1 -11.50 1.15 26.33
C MET A 1 -12.46 2.27 25.96
N ARG A 2 -12.53 3.34 26.76
CA ARG A 2 -13.35 4.51 26.40
C ARG A 2 -12.74 5.22 25.17
N TYR A 3 -13.54 5.44 24.14
CA TYR A 3 -13.13 6.18 22.97
C TYR A 3 -13.26 7.69 23.23
N ALA A 4 -12.18 8.42 22.95
CA ALA A 4 -12.17 9.88 22.96
C ALA A 4 -11.53 10.32 21.62
N PRO A 5 -12.32 10.70 20.62
CA PRO A 5 -11.81 11.09 19.33
C PRO A 5 -10.97 12.36 19.44
N HIS A 6 -9.87 12.43 18.71
CA HIS A 6 -9.20 13.69 18.42
C HIS A 6 -10.08 14.56 17.52
N ASP A 7 -9.86 15.87 17.51
CA ASP A 7 -10.67 16.82 16.72
C ASP A 7 -10.76 16.43 15.24
N TYR A 8 -9.66 16.00 14.64
CA TYR A 8 -9.63 15.51 13.26
C TYR A 8 -10.44 14.22 13.07
N GLN A 9 -10.49 13.34 14.09
CA GLN A 9 -11.31 12.13 14.03
C GLN A 9 -12.80 12.47 14.15
N ALA A 10 -13.17 13.36 15.06
CA ALA A 10 -14.53 13.84 15.20
C ALA A 10 -15.02 14.49 13.89
N TYR A 11 -14.18 15.32 13.26
CA TYR A 11 -14.50 15.91 11.97
C TYR A 11 -14.69 14.84 10.85
N ALA A 12 -13.84 13.82 10.81
CA ALA A 12 -13.96 12.76 9.81
C ALA A 12 -15.19 11.86 10.05
N ILE A 13 -15.58 11.65 11.30
CA ILE A 13 -16.83 10.95 11.68
C ILE A 13 -18.03 11.73 11.14
N ASP A 14 -18.16 13.00 11.53
CA ASP A 14 -19.24 13.89 11.05
C ASP A 14 -19.30 13.97 9.51
N TYR A 15 -18.12 14.01 8.87
CA TYR A 15 -18.05 14.01 7.41
C TYR A 15 -18.61 12.73 6.78
N ILE A 16 -18.30 11.56 7.33
CA ILE A 16 -18.86 10.28 6.85
C ILE A 16 -20.36 10.23 7.07
N GLU A 17 -20.87 10.73 8.20
CA GLU A 17 -22.29 10.75 8.54
C GLU A 17 -23.08 11.68 7.61
N THR A 18 -22.55 12.86 7.34
CA THR A 18 -23.25 13.89 6.55
C THR A 18 -23.15 13.69 5.04
N HIS A 19 -22.17 12.89 4.55
CA HIS A 19 -21.95 12.67 3.12
C HIS A 19 -22.26 11.23 2.71
N PRO A 20 -23.34 10.97 1.94
CA PRO A 20 -23.67 9.63 1.44
C PRO A 20 -22.57 9.03 0.55
N ILE A 21 -21.74 9.85 -0.07
CA ILE A 21 -20.53 9.46 -0.77
C ILE A 21 -19.37 10.20 -0.11
N ALA A 22 -18.54 9.48 0.63
CA ALA A 22 -17.40 10.06 1.33
C ALA A 22 -16.09 9.40 0.89
N THR A 23 -15.10 10.21 0.55
CA THR A 23 -13.74 9.79 0.29
C THR A 23 -12.83 10.36 1.37
N VAL A 24 -12.15 9.49 2.10
CA VAL A 24 -11.38 9.87 3.28
C VAL A 24 -9.92 9.46 3.09
N PHE A 25 -9.09 10.45 2.75
CA PHE A 25 -7.65 10.30 2.56
C PHE A 25 -6.94 10.61 3.88
N LEU A 26 -6.75 9.59 4.69
CA LEU A 26 -6.04 9.71 5.96
C LEU A 26 -4.73 8.95 5.92
N ASP A 27 -3.66 9.59 6.37
CA ASP A 27 -2.38 8.93 6.57
C ASP A 27 -2.50 7.69 7.45
N MET A 28 -1.51 6.82 7.37
CA MET A 28 -1.48 5.61 8.17
C MET A 28 -1.34 5.95 9.65
N GLY A 29 -2.14 5.27 10.49
CA GLY A 29 -2.13 5.49 11.94
C GLY A 29 -3.12 6.53 12.45
N LEU A 30 -3.82 7.27 11.59
CA LEU A 30 -4.83 8.26 12.00
C LEU A 30 -6.18 7.64 12.45
N GLY A 31 -6.29 6.31 12.51
CA GLY A 31 -7.48 5.64 13.06
C GLY A 31 -8.64 5.50 12.08
N LYS A 32 -8.37 5.31 10.78
CA LYS A 32 -9.41 5.11 9.74
C LYS A 32 -10.51 4.12 10.16
N THR A 33 -10.11 3.00 10.74
CA THR A 33 -11.04 1.93 11.15
C THR A 33 -11.95 2.38 12.29
N SER A 34 -11.40 2.96 13.36
CA SER A 34 -12.18 3.46 14.50
C SER A 34 -13.11 4.61 14.12
N ILE A 35 -12.64 5.55 13.29
CA ILE A 35 -13.44 6.64 12.72
C ILE A 35 -14.66 6.06 11.97
N THR A 36 -14.40 5.13 11.05
CA THR A 36 -15.46 4.57 10.20
C THR A 36 -16.44 3.72 11.01
N LEU A 37 -15.95 2.93 11.98
CA LEU A 37 -16.82 2.14 12.87
C LEU A 37 -17.69 3.03 13.75
N THR A 38 -17.18 4.17 14.24
CA THR A 38 -17.98 5.13 15.01
C THR A 38 -19.08 5.72 14.14
N ALA A 39 -18.75 6.21 12.94
CA ALA A 39 -19.77 6.71 12.01
C ALA A 39 -20.81 5.63 11.62
N ILE A 40 -20.39 4.38 11.42
CA ILE A 40 -21.31 3.26 11.19
C ILE A 40 -22.24 3.04 12.38
N ASN A 41 -21.70 3.06 13.61
CA ASN A 41 -22.49 2.90 14.83
C ASN A 41 -23.60 3.97 14.93
N ASP A 42 -23.24 5.22 14.67
CA ASP A 42 -24.17 6.36 14.76
C ASP A 42 -25.22 6.31 13.63
N LEU A 43 -24.81 5.93 12.40
CA LEU A 43 -25.72 5.72 11.27
C LEU A 43 -26.68 4.52 11.46
N LEU A 44 -26.27 3.47 12.20
CA LEU A 44 -27.10 2.30 12.50
C LEU A 44 -28.08 2.56 13.65
N PHE A 45 -27.60 3.13 14.74
CA PHE A 45 -28.33 3.12 16.00
C PHE A 45 -28.91 4.49 16.40
N ASP A 46 -28.35 5.59 15.91
CA ASP A 46 -28.83 6.94 16.23
C ASP A 46 -29.71 7.51 15.10
N SER A 47 -29.20 7.52 13.85
CA SER A 47 -29.96 8.06 12.71
C SER A 47 -30.79 7.03 11.95
N PHE A 48 -30.50 5.73 12.10
CA PHE A 48 -31.17 4.62 11.40
C PHE A 48 -31.15 4.74 9.88
N GLU A 49 -30.08 5.33 9.33
CA GLU A 49 -29.94 5.54 7.89
C GLU A 49 -29.41 4.33 7.13
N VAL A 50 -28.78 3.39 7.85
CA VAL A 50 -28.23 2.17 7.28
C VAL A 50 -28.63 0.95 8.09
N HIS A 51 -28.69 -0.22 7.43
CA HIS A 51 -29.14 -1.45 8.08
C HIS A 51 -28.17 -2.61 7.87
N ARG A 52 -27.43 -2.63 6.77
CA ARG A 52 -26.55 -3.73 6.41
C ARG A 52 -25.31 -3.24 5.69
N ILE A 53 -24.20 -3.33 6.36
CA ILE A 53 -22.93 -2.76 5.90
C ILE A 53 -22.01 -3.83 5.35
N LEU A 54 -21.39 -3.59 4.19
CA LEU A 54 -20.31 -4.38 3.63
C LEU A 54 -18.99 -3.64 3.72
N VAL A 55 -18.03 -4.20 4.43
CA VAL A 55 -16.64 -3.75 4.45
C VAL A 55 -15.80 -4.61 3.52
N ILE A 56 -15.15 -3.99 2.54
CA ILE A 56 -14.23 -4.61 1.60
C ILE A 56 -12.82 -4.18 1.97
N ALA A 57 -11.97 -5.12 2.38
CA ALA A 57 -10.63 -4.82 2.88
C ALA A 57 -9.58 -5.82 2.37
N PRO A 58 -8.28 -5.53 2.51
CA PRO A 58 -7.23 -6.53 2.33
C PRO A 58 -7.39 -7.73 3.29
N LEU A 59 -7.00 -8.94 2.86
CA LEU A 59 -7.30 -10.19 3.58
C LEU A 59 -6.99 -10.16 5.09
N ARG A 60 -5.80 -9.69 5.50
CA ARG A 60 -5.43 -9.61 6.93
C ARG A 60 -6.29 -8.59 7.67
N VAL A 61 -6.52 -7.44 7.06
CA VAL A 61 -7.35 -6.38 7.65
C VAL A 61 -8.80 -6.87 7.81
N ALA A 62 -9.32 -7.53 6.78
CA ALA A 62 -10.67 -8.13 6.80
C ALA A 62 -10.82 -9.20 7.89
N ARG A 63 -9.77 -10.01 8.12
CA ARG A 63 -9.80 -11.09 9.08
C ARG A 63 -9.65 -10.64 10.52
N ASP A 64 -8.74 -9.68 10.77
CA ASP A 64 -8.23 -9.43 12.12
C ASP A 64 -8.47 -7.98 12.61
N THR A 65 -8.39 -6.96 11.75
CA THR A 65 -8.32 -5.56 12.21
C THR A 65 -9.66 -4.98 12.61
N TRP A 66 -10.68 -5.16 11.78
CA TRP A 66 -12.00 -4.54 12.01
C TRP A 66 -12.68 -5.08 13.27
N THR A 67 -12.64 -6.38 13.48
CA THR A 67 -13.19 -7.01 14.69
C THR A 67 -12.41 -6.64 15.95
N ALA A 68 -11.08 -6.58 15.86
CA ALA A 68 -10.24 -6.17 16.99
C ALA A 68 -10.49 -4.70 17.41
N GLU A 69 -10.81 -3.81 16.46
CA GLU A 69 -11.18 -2.43 16.80
C GLU A 69 -12.59 -2.35 17.44
N VAL A 70 -13.55 -3.19 17.03
CA VAL A 70 -14.86 -3.29 17.71
C VAL A 70 -14.68 -3.76 19.16
N ASP A 71 -13.90 -4.81 19.38
CA ASP A 71 -13.65 -5.35 20.73
C ASP A 71 -12.90 -4.36 21.65
N LYS A 72 -12.11 -3.48 21.06
CA LYS A 72 -11.28 -2.52 21.78
C LYS A 72 -12.08 -1.36 22.39
N TRP A 73 -13.11 -0.87 21.69
CA TRP A 73 -13.80 0.35 22.05
C TRP A 73 -15.17 0.09 22.67
N ASP A 74 -15.44 0.66 23.85
CA ASP A 74 -16.65 0.39 24.65
C ASP A 74 -17.95 0.77 23.89
N HIS A 75 -17.92 1.85 23.11
CA HIS A 75 -19.09 2.33 22.36
C HIS A 75 -19.44 1.48 21.12
N LEU A 76 -18.52 0.62 20.66
CA LEU A 76 -18.72 -0.25 19.49
C LEU A 76 -19.18 -1.68 19.84
N GLN A 77 -19.28 -2.02 21.12
CA GLN A 77 -19.56 -3.40 21.56
C GLN A 77 -20.92 -3.93 21.15
N ASN A 78 -21.86 -3.06 20.75
CA ASN A 78 -23.16 -3.48 20.23
C ASN A 78 -23.13 -3.88 18.75
N LEU A 79 -22.04 -3.58 18.02
CA LEU A 79 -21.91 -3.91 16.62
C LEU A 79 -21.61 -5.42 16.44
N ILE A 80 -22.45 -6.06 15.66
CA ILE A 80 -22.28 -7.49 15.33
C ILE A 80 -21.55 -7.60 13.98
N CYS A 81 -20.31 -8.12 14.01
CA CYS A 81 -19.49 -8.35 12.82
C CYS A 81 -19.53 -9.81 12.37
N SER A 82 -19.62 -10.02 11.06
CA SER A 82 -19.46 -11.33 10.43
C SER A 82 -18.35 -11.31 9.39
N VAL A 83 -17.28 -12.10 9.61
CA VAL A 83 -16.07 -12.12 8.77
C VAL A 83 -16.20 -13.20 7.72
N ALA A 84 -16.39 -12.81 6.45
CA ALA A 84 -16.58 -13.68 5.30
C ALA A 84 -15.25 -13.90 4.53
N VAL A 85 -14.29 -14.60 5.17
CA VAL A 85 -12.99 -14.98 4.61
C VAL A 85 -12.79 -16.49 4.72
N GLY A 86 -11.76 -17.06 4.05
CA GLY A 86 -11.48 -18.49 4.07
C GLY A 86 -12.11 -19.24 2.89
N THR A 87 -12.53 -20.48 3.11
CA THR A 87 -13.16 -21.33 2.11
C THR A 87 -14.53 -20.80 1.66
N GLU A 88 -15.04 -21.27 0.54
CA GLU A 88 -16.37 -20.85 0.07
C GLU A 88 -17.49 -21.17 1.06
N ALA A 89 -17.42 -22.34 1.70
CA ALA A 89 -18.39 -22.75 2.72
C ALA A 89 -18.37 -21.81 3.95
N GLU A 90 -17.19 -21.45 4.41
CA GLU A 90 -17.01 -20.51 5.54
C GLU A 90 -17.56 -19.13 5.18
N ARG A 91 -17.25 -18.64 3.97
CA ARG A 91 -17.76 -17.34 3.51
C ARG A 91 -19.28 -17.31 3.39
N LYS A 92 -19.89 -18.39 2.81
CA LYS A 92 -21.36 -18.52 2.71
C LYS A 92 -22.00 -18.55 4.10
N ALA A 93 -21.47 -19.35 5.02
CA ALA A 93 -21.95 -19.43 6.39
C ALA A 93 -21.89 -18.07 7.09
N ALA A 94 -20.79 -17.30 6.91
CA ALA A 94 -20.64 -15.98 7.47
C ALA A 94 -21.66 -14.97 6.89
N LEU A 95 -21.90 -14.98 5.58
CA LEU A 95 -22.83 -14.08 4.91
C LEU A 95 -24.31 -14.34 5.24
N LEU A 96 -24.63 -15.57 5.65
CA LEU A 96 -25.98 -15.98 6.07
C LEU A 96 -26.27 -15.73 7.57
N ARG A 97 -25.24 -15.45 8.37
CA ARG A 97 -25.44 -15.03 9.77
C ARG A 97 -26.12 -13.68 9.82
N GLN A 98 -26.90 -13.46 10.88
CA GLN A 98 -27.41 -12.13 11.18
C GLN A 98 -26.27 -11.29 11.78
N ALA A 99 -25.94 -10.19 11.12
CA ALA A 99 -24.91 -9.25 11.54
C ALA A 99 -25.22 -7.85 10.96
N ASP A 100 -24.64 -6.83 11.56
CA ASP A 100 -24.71 -5.45 11.12
C ASP A 100 -23.66 -5.18 10.05
N ILE A 101 -22.44 -5.67 10.29
CA ILE A 101 -21.27 -5.47 9.43
C ILE A 101 -20.76 -6.80 8.91
N TYR A 102 -20.70 -6.92 7.58
CA TYR A 102 -20.11 -8.06 6.89
C TYR A 102 -18.76 -7.66 6.31
N ILE A 103 -17.72 -8.39 6.62
CA ILE A 103 -16.35 -8.05 6.24
C ILE A 103 -15.83 -9.09 5.27
N ILE A 104 -15.42 -8.66 4.07
CA ILE A 104 -14.92 -9.53 3.02
C ILE A 104 -13.56 -9.04 2.50
N ASN A 105 -12.69 -9.95 2.10
CA ASN A 105 -11.48 -9.53 1.42
C ASN A 105 -11.75 -9.20 -0.06
N ARG A 106 -11.06 -8.17 -0.54
CA ARG A 106 -11.23 -7.58 -1.88
C ARG A 106 -11.14 -8.57 -3.04
N GLU A 107 -10.40 -9.66 -2.87
CA GLU A 107 -10.24 -10.71 -3.87
C GLU A 107 -11.55 -11.51 -4.08
N ASN A 108 -12.41 -11.58 -3.07
CA ASN A 108 -13.67 -12.31 -3.10
C ASN A 108 -14.89 -11.47 -3.49
N VAL A 109 -14.73 -10.19 -3.83
CA VAL A 109 -15.83 -9.30 -4.21
C VAL A 109 -16.56 -9.80 -5.46
N GLN A 110 -15.85 -10.29 -6.48
CA GLN A 110 -16.46 -10.87 -7.67
C GLN A 110 -17.28 -12.10 -7.28
N TRP A 111 -16.70 -13.02 -6.52
CA TRP A 111 -17.39 -14.22 -6.06
C TRP A 111 -18.68 -13.88 -5.30
N LEU A 112 -18.64 -12.92 -4.36
CA LEU A 112 -19.84 -12.49 -3.63
C LEU A 112 -20.97 -12.06 -4.56
N ILE A 113 -20.66 -11.26 -5.57
CA ILE A 113 -21.65 -10.61 -6.43
C ILE A 113 -22.16 -11.53 -7.54
N GLU A 114 -21.29 -12.38 -8.11
CA GLU A 114 -21.58 -13.12 -9.33
C GLU A 114 -21.75 -14.63 -9.11
N GLU A 115 -21.17 -15.21 -8.07
CA GLU A 115 -21.01 -16.66 -7.95
C GLU A 115 -21.61 -17.24 -6.65
N SER A 116 -21.70 -16.43 -5.57
CA SER A 116 -22.13 -16.92 -4.25
C SER A 116 -23.57 -17.42 -4.19
N GLY A 117 -24.42 -16.92 -5.06
CA GLY A 117 -25.87 -17.15 -5.01
C GLY A 117 -26.58 -16.36 -3.91
N ILE A 118 -25.86 -15.53 -3.13
CA ILE A 118 -26.41 -14.71 -2.04
C ILE A 118 -26.83 -13.35 -2.61
N PRO A 119 -28.08 -12.90 -2.37
CA PRO A 119 -28.52 -11.58 -2.82
C PRO A 119 -27.68 -10.45 -2.25
N PHE A 120 -27.29 -9.48 -3.08
CA PHE A 120 -26.62 -8.28 -2.64
C PHE A 120 -27.63 -7.30 -2.03
N THR A 121 -27.68 -7.22 -0.71
CA THR A 121 -28.65 -6.45 0.07
C THR A 121 -27.99 -5.41 1.00
N PHE A 122 -26.74 -5.06 0.72
CA PHE A 122 -26.01 -4.07 1.49
C PHE A 122 -26.39 -2.66 1.01
N ASP A 123 -26.80 -1.82 1.96
CA ASP A 123 -27.16 -0.42 1.72
C ASP A 123 -25.98 0.53 1.93
N MET A 124 -24.97 0.12 2.73
CA MET A 124 -23.69 0.83 2.86
C MET A 124 -22.53 -0.08 2.48
N VAL A 125 -21.57 0.49 1.75
CA VAL A 125 -20.30 -0.16 1.40
C VAL A 125 -19.13 0.69 1.86
N VAL A 126 -18.19 0.08 2.57
CA VAL A 126 -16.90 0.68 2.93
C VAL A 126 -15.81 -0.03 2.15
N ILE A 127 -14.99 0.73 1.43
CA ILE A 127 -13.81 0.21 0.73
C ILE A 127 -12.58 0.64 1.52
N ASP A 128 -12.04 -0.28 2.31
CA ASP A 128 -10.78 -0.08 3.01
C ASP A 128 -9.61 -0.37 2.05
N GLU A 129 -8.78 0.61 1.83
CA GLU A 129 -7.76 0.72 0.77
C GLU A 129 -8.39 0.87 -0.63
N LEU A 130 -9.01 2.05 -0.86
CA LEU A 130 -9.67 2.41 -2.13
C LEU A 130 -8.72 2.30 -3.33
N SER A 131 -7.44 2.61 -3.15
CA SER A 131 -6.38 2.47 -4.16
C SER A 131 -6.29 1.06 -4.76
N SER A 132 -6.82 0.05 -4.08
CA SER A 132 -6.90 -1.32 -4.60
C SER A 132 -7.88 -1.48 -5.79
N PHE A 133 -8.74 -0.49 -6.03
CA PHE A 133 -9.70 -0.46 -7.14
C PHE A 133 -9.28 0.45 -8.31
N LYS A 134 -8.06 0.98 -8.31
CA LYS A 134 -7.51 1.84 -9.37
C LYS A 134 -7.47 1.22 -10.78
N ASN A 135 -7.51 -0.10 -10.90
CA ASN A 135 -7.54 -0.78 -12.19
C ASN A 135 -8.96 -1.20 -12.57
N HIS A 136 -9.59 -0.43 -13.45
CA HIS A 136 -10.95 -0.64 -13.97
C HIS A 136 -11.16 -1.93 -14.80
N ASN A 137 -10.08 -2.57 -15.25
CA ASN A 137 -10.16 -3.81 -16.01
C ASN A 137 -10.36 -5.04 -15.12
N THR A 138 -10.12 -4.93 -13.82
CA THR A 138 -10.25 -6.05 -12.88
C THR A 138 -11.69 -6.53 -12.75
N LYS A 139 -11.86 -7.82 -12.55
CA LYS A 139 -13.18 -8.43 -12.34
C LYS A 139 -13.88 -7.85 -11.13
N ARG A 140 -13.17 -7.67 -10.00
CA ARG A 140 -13.72 -7.07 -8.77
C ARG A 140 -14.28 -5.66 -9.00
N PHE A 141 -13.59 -4.82 -9.79
CA PHE A 141 -14.08 -3.49 -10.14
C PHE A 141 -15.39 -3.56 -10.92
N LYS A 142 -15.42 -4.39 -11.97
CA LYS A 142 -16.59 -4.55 -12.84
C LYS A 142 -17.79 -5.12 -12.07
N SER A 143 -17.57 -6.08 -11.18
CA SER A 143 -18.61 -6.69 -10.37
C SER A 143 -19.19 -5.69 -9.36
N LEU A 144 -18.32 -4.94 -8.62
CA LEU A 144 -18.79 -3.94 -7.67
C LEU A 144 -19.60 -2.83 -8.38
N LEU A 145 -19.17 -2.41 -9.56
CA LEU A 145 -19.86 -1.39 -10.33
C LEU A 145 -21.29 -1.82 -10.75
N LYS A 146 -21.55 -3.13 -10.95
CA LYS A 146 -22.90 -3.67 -11.29
C LYS A 146 -23.88 -3.47 -10.14
N VAL A 147 -23.43 -3.63 -8.91
CA VAL A 147 -24.28 -3.52 -7.71
C VAL A 147 -24.26 -2.13 -7.07
N ARG A 148 -23.35 -1.26 -7.49
CA ARG A 148 -23.24 0.10 -6.97
C ARG A 148 -24.55 0.90 -6.94
N PRO A 149 -25.47 0.78 -7.94
CA PRO A 149 -26.77 1.47 -7.90
C PRO A 149 -27.70 1.05 -6.74
N LYS A 150 -27.43 -0.09 -6.10
CA LYS A 150 -28.18 -0.57 -4.93
C LYS A 150 -27.65 -0.01 -3.61
N VAL A 151 -26.48 0.60 -3.63
CA VAL A 151 -25.78 1.12 -2.44
C VAL A 151 -26.14 2.57 -2.26
N THR A 152 -26.75 2.90 -1.12
CA THR A 152 -27.16 4.26 -0.77
C THR A 152 -26.00 5.07 -0.23
N ARG A 153 -25.13 4.46 0.59
CA ARG A 153 -23.96 5.12 1.16
C ARG A 153 -22.67 4.36 0.82
N ILE A 154 -21.63 5.09 0.44
CA ILE A 154 -20.33 4.49 0.14
C ILE A 154 -19.20 5.34 0.72
N VAL A 155 -18.26 4.67 1.39
CA VAL A 155 -17.06 5.28 1.96
C VAL A 155 -15.83 4.65 1.33
N GLY A 156 -14.96 5.48 0.78
CA GLY A 156 -13.64 5.06 0.28
C GLY A 156 -12.53 5.55 1.21
N LEU A 157 -11.76 4.63 1.76
CA LEU A 157 -10.64 4.93 2.67
C LEU A 157 -9.32 4.63 1.99
N THR A 158 -8.36 5.52 2.04
CA THR A 158 -6.96 5.24 1.65
C THR A 158 -5.99 6.22 2.30
N GLY A 159 -4.77 5.77 2.57
CA GLY A 159 -3.65 6.63 2.95
C GLY A 159 -2.75 6.99 1.77
N THR A 160 -3.00 6.36 0.61
CA THR A 160 -2.12 6.48 -0.57
C THR A 160 -2.93 6.74 -1.85
N PRO A 161 -3.70 7.85 -1.92
CA PRO A 161 -4.45 8.20 -3.11
C PRO A 161 -3.48 8.48 -4.28
N ALA A 162 -3.89 8.16 -5.51
CA ALA A 162 -3.12 8.43 -6.72
C ALA A 162 -1.68 7.87 -6.71
N SER A 163 -1.46 6.70 -6.12
CA SER A 163 -0.13 6.09 -5.95
C SER A 163 0.67 5.86 -7.26
N ASN A 164 0.01 5.86 -8.43
CA ASN A 164 0.64 5.87 -9.75
C ASN A 164 0.35 7.15 -10.54
N GLY A 165 -0.20 8.17 -9.89
CA GLY A 165 -0.58 9.46 -10.47
C GLY A 165 -2.08 9.62 -10.69
N LEU A 166 -2.48 10.78 -11.20
CA LEU A 166 -3.87 11.22 -11.35
C LEU A 166 -4.76 10.26 -12.17
N MET A 167 -4.16 9.40 -13.00
CA MET A 167 -4.91 8.41 -13.79
C MET A 167 -5.65 7.40 -12.92
N ASP A 168 -5.13 7.07 -11.75
CA ASP A 168 -5.73 6.12 -10.81
C ASP A 168 -7.09 6.62 -10.30
N LEU A 169 -7.22 7.93 -10.07
CA LEU A 169 -8.41 8.56 -9.49
C LEU A 169 -9.69 8.29 -10.29
N TRP A 170 -9.59 8.16 -11.63
CA TRP A 170 -10.78 7.89 -12.43
C TRP A 170 -11.50 6.61 -12.01
N ALA A 171 -10.77 5.53 -11.81
CA ALA A 171 -11.37 4.26 -11.44
C ALA A 171 -11.91 4.29 -10.00
N GLU A 172 -11.19 4.90 -9.08
CA GLU A 172 -11.59 5.06 -7.69
C GLU A 172 -12.90 5.84 -7.58
N PHE A 173 -12.97 7.01 -8.22
CA PHE A 173 -14.17 7.84 -8.20
C PHE A 173 -15.30 7.27 -9.06
N ARG A 174 -14.99 6.51 -10.10
CA ARG A 174 -16.00 5.81 -10.91
C ARG A 174 -16.82 4.81 -10.10
N ILE A 175 -16.22 4.14 -9.12
CA ILE A 175 -16.95 3.29 -8.17
C ILE A 175 -17.75 4.13 -7.18
N LEU A 176 -17.15 5.18 -6.61
CA LEU A 176 -17.78 5.98 -5.58
C LEU A 176 -19.04 6.68 -6.08
N ASP A 177 -18.95 7.43 -7.16
CA ASP A 177 -20.01 8.32 -7.65
C ASP A 177 -20.61 7.91 -9.02
N MET A 178 -20.25 6.74 -9.52
CA MET A 178 -20.69 6.23 -10.83
C MET A 178 -20.30 7.13 -12.03
N GLY A 179 -19.23 7.94 -11.85
CA GLY A 179 -18.67 8.82 -12.87
C GLY A 179 -19.39 10.17 -12.98
N GLN A 180 -20.02 10.64 -11.92
CA GLN A 180 -20.64 11.97 -11.90
C GLN A 180 -19.59 13.07 -12.00
N ARG A 181 -18.43 12.94 -11.32
CA ARG A 181 -17.37 13.95 -11.28
C ARG A 181 -16.33 13.79 -12.36
N LEU A 182 -15.75 12.61 -12.49
CA LEU A 182 -14.64 12.37 -13.42
C LEU A 182 -15.07 11.70 -14.74
N GLY A 183 -16.38 11.53 -14.94
CA GLY A 183 -16.96 10.96 -16.17
C GLY A 183 -17.08 9.44 -16.14
N ARG A 184 -18.03 8.94 -16.94
CA ARG A 184 -18.34 7.49 -17.02
C ARG A 184 -17.32 6.69 -17.79
N PHE A 185 -16.59 7.32 -18.73
CA PHE A 185 -15.70 6.66 -19.66
C PHE A 185 -14.27 7.16 -19.49
N ILE A 186 -13.35 6.24 -19.32
CA ILE A 186 -11.92 6.55 -19.16
C ILE A 186 -11.33 7.26 -20.37
N THR A 187 -11.86 6.99 -21.57
CA THR A 187 -11.44 7.67 -22.79
C THR A 187 -11.68 9.17 -22.70
N LYS A 188 -12.86 9.59 -22.22
CA LYS A 188 -13.16 11.00 -22.02
C LYS A 188 -12.25 11.63 -20.96
N TYR A 189 -12.05 10.95 -19.83
CA TYR A 189 -11.13 11.42 -18.78
C TYR A 189 -9.71 11.61 -19.29
N ARG A 190 -9.21 10.68 -20.14
CA ARG A 190 -7.91 10.80 -20.80
C ARG A 190 -7.86 11.98 -21.76
N THR A 191 -8.89 12.17 -22.58
CA THR A 191 -8.96 13.29 -23.53
C THR A 191 -9.06 14.64 -22.83
N ASP A 192 -9.82 14.72 -21.73
CA ASP A 192 -10.07 15.99 -21.04
C ASP A 192 -8.87 16.43 -20.19
N TYR A 193 -8.07 15.50 -19.65
CA TYR A 193 -7.04 15.83 -18.65
C TYR A 193 -5.63 15.37 -18.99
N PHE A 194 -5.42 14.62 -20.07
CA PHE A 194 -4.11 14.06 -20.39
C PHE A 194 -3.78 14.18 -21.88
N MET A 195 -2.48 14.16 -22.16
CA MET A 195 -1.93 13.99 -23.50
C MET A 195 -1.13 12.69 -23.59
N PRO A 196 -1.05 12.04 -24.76
CA PRO A 196 -0.14 10.93 -24.99
C PRO A 196 1.32 11.34 -24.72
N ASP A 197 2.03 10.53 -23.95
CA ASP A 197 3.45 10.75 -23.62
C ASP A 197 4.34 9.81 -24.43
N LYS A 198 4.22 8.51 -24.19
CA LYS A 198 4.97 7.49 -24.94
C LYS A 198 4.04 6.70 -25.83
N ARG A 199 4.38 6.67 -27.13
CA ARG A 199 3.59 5.94 -28.14
C ARG A 199 4.49 5.22 -29.14
N ASN A 200 3.97 4.13 -29.70
CA ASN A 200 4.53 3.46 -30.87
C ASN A 200 3.40 3.32 -31.90
N GLY A 201 3.45 4.11 -32.95
CA GLY A 201 2.35 4.22 -33.93
C GLY A 201 1.05 4.67 -33.25
N GLN A 202 0.02 3.84 -33.31
CA GLN A 202 -1.29 4.10 -32.70
C GLN A 202 -1.41 3.64 -31.24
N ILE A 203 -0.44 2.87 -30.71
CA ILE A 203 -0.47 2.35 -29.35
C ILE A 203 0.16 3.37 -28.40
N ILE A 204 -0.63 3.87 -27.45
CA ILE A 204 -0.19 4.79 -26.40
C ILE A 204 0.14 3.96 -25.15
N TYR A 205 1.39 4.05 -24.67
CA TYR A 205 1.87 3.32 -23.49
C TYR A 205 1.76 4.14 -22.21
N SER A 206 1.87 5.48 -22.30
CA SER A 206 1.74 6.36 -21.15
C SER A 206 1.07 7.68 -21.51
N TYR A 207 0.48 8.32 -20.49
CA TYR A 207 -0.17 9.60 -20.58
C TYR A 207 0.47 10.56 -19.60
N LYS A 208 0.59 11.83 -20.00
CA LYS A 208 1.04 12.94 -19.16
C LYS A 208 -0.13 13.87 -18.89
N PRO A 209 -0.32 14.34 -17.65
CA PRO A 209 -1.38 15.30 -17.36
C PRO A 209 -1.16 16.62 -18.10
N LEU A 210 -2.26 17.25 -18.53
CA LEU A 210 -2.27 18.61 -19.07
C LEU A 210 -1.98 19.61 -17.93
N PRO A 211 -1.45 20.80 -18.22
CA PRO A 211 -1.06 21.77 -17.17
C PRO A 211 -2.17 22.16 -16.18
N TYR A 212 -3.42 22.11 -16.59
CA TYR A 212 -4.59 22.44 -15.77
C TYR A 212 -5.27 21.23 -15.15
N ALA A 213 -4.83 20.00 -15.49
CA ALA A 213 -5.54 18.77 -15.15
C ALA A 213 -5.62 18.54 -13.65
N GLU A 214 -4.54 18.84 -12.94
CA GLU A 214 -4.41 18.65 -11.51
C GLU A 214 -5.46 19.46 -10.75
N ASP A 215 -5.46 20.78 -10.93
CA ASP A 215 -6.42 21.69 -10.27
C ASP A 215 -7.87 21.37 -10.66
N ALA A 216 -8.11 21.05 -11.94
CA ALA A 216 -9.46 20.76 -12.43
C ALA A 216 -10.01 19.44 -11.84
N ILE A 217 -9.18 18.41 -11.68
CA ILE A 217 -9.55 17.13 -11.06
C ILE A 217 -9.83 17.36 -9.57
N TYR A 218 -8.92 18.03 -8.86
CA TYR A 218 -9.04 18.24 -7.40
C TYR A 218 -10.30 19.06 -7.06
N LYS A 219 -10.57 20.11 -7.82
CA LYS A 219 -11.80 20.89 -7.67
C LYS A 219 -13.07 20.06 -7.86
N LYS A 220 -13.04 19.07 -8.77
CA LYS A 220 -14.22 18.23 -9.03
C LYS A 220 -14.49 17.19 -7.96
N ILE A 221 -13.46 16.69 -7.29
CA ILE A 221 -13.61 15.66 -6.27
C ILE A 221 -13.68 16.22 -4.85
N GLY A 222 -13.34 17.49 -4.66
CA GLY A 222 -13.20 18.12 -3.35
C GLY A 222 -14.48 18.18 -2.53
N ASP A 223 -15.65 18.14 -3.15
CA ASP A 223 -16.94 18.16 -2.46
C ASP A 223 -17.32 16.82 -1.79
N ILE A 224 -16.66 15.72 -2.15
CA ILE A 224 -16.83 14.39 -1.53
C ILE A 224 -15.54 13.82 -0.97
N THR A 225 -14.52 14.64 -0.81
CA THR A 225 -13.19 14.17 -0.41
C THR A 225 -12.62 15.05 0.68
N ILE A 226 -12.14 14.43 1.75
CA ILE A 226 -11.31 15.08 2.76
C ILE A 226 -9.98 14.38 2.88
N SER A 227 -8.95 15.12 3.25
CA SER A 227 -7.64 14.55 3.57
C SER A 227 -7.05 15.12 4.86
N MET A 228 -6.22 14.32 5.53
CA MET A 228 -5.50 14.73 6.73
C MET A 228 -4.14 14.03 6.78
N LYS A 229 -3.09 14.80 7.10
CA LYS A 229 -1.74 14.29 7.30
C LYS A 229 -1.50 13.99 8.78
N ALA A 230 -0.80 12.91 9.08
CA ALA A 230 -0.43 12.56 10.45
C ALA A 230 0.43 13.65 11.09
N THR A 231 1.32 14.27 10.32
CA THR A 231 2.20 15.35 10.78
C THR A 231 1.47 16.62 11.26
N ASP A 232 0.23 16.82 10.80
CA ASP A 232 -0.56 17.99 11.18
C ASP A 232 -1.28 17.81 12.52
N HIS A 233 -1.50 16.57 12.95
CA HIS A 233 -2.39 16.24 14.06
C HIS A 233 -1.72 15.42 15.17
N LEU A 234 -0.60 14.76 14.89
CA LEU A 234 0.07 13.85 15.81
C LEU A 234 1.53 14.27 16.04
N GLN A 235 2.03 14.00 17.24
CA GLN A 235 3.47 14.08 17.49
C GLN A 235 4.14 12.88 16.83
N MET A 236 4.74 13.12 15.67
CA MET A 236 5.45 12.12 14.89
C MET A 236 6.97 12.25 15.18
N PRO A 237 7.71 11.12 15.20
CA PRO A 237 9.17 11.20 15.23
C PRO A 237 9.70 11.87 13.96
N GLU A 238 10.90 12.43 14.04
CA GLU A 238 11.59 12.94 12.85
C GLU A 238 11.86 11.78 11.87
N LEU A 239 11.66 12.01 10.58
CA LEU A 239 11.96 11.04 9.53
C LEU A 239 13.21 11.47 8.76
N ILE A 240 14.29 10.70 8.89
CA ILE A 240 15.51 10.91 8.14
C ILE A 240 15.64 9.85 7.06
N SER A 241 15.72 10.30 5.80
CA SER A 241 15.96 9.44 4.65
C SER A 241 17.38 9.64 4.13
N SER A 242 18.12 8.56 3.91
CA SER A 242 19.47 8.60 3.39
C SER A 242 19.72 7.50 2.35
N GLU A 243 20.70 7.74 1.49
CA GLU A 243 21.16 6.76 0.49
C GLU A 243 22.56 6.28 0.87
N TYR A 244 22.76 4.96 0.80
CA TYR A 244 24.07 4.31 0.90
C TYR A 244 24.44 3.82 -0.50
N GLU A 245 25.34 4.56 -1.17
CA GLU A 245 25.71 4.28 -2.55
C GLU A 245 26.80 3.20 -2.63
N VAL A 246 26.54 2.11 -3.36
CA VAL A 246 27.53 1.09 -3.70
C VAL A 246 27.90 1.17 -5.19
N ARG A 247 29.10 0.72 -5.54
CA ARG A 247 29.61 0.80 -6.92
C ARG A 247 29.93 -0.59 -7.45
N LEU A 248 29.54 -0.83 -8.69
CA LEU A 248 29.92 -2.02 -9.45
C LEU A 248 31.37 -1.92 -9.89
N SER A 249 32.05 -3.06 -10.02
CA SER A 249 33.31 -3.15 -10.74
C SER A 249 33.09 -2.93 -12.25
N ASP A 250 34.16 -2.75 -13.00
CA ASP A 250 34.05 -2.54 -14.44
C ASP A 250 33.41 -3.77 -15.14
N GLU A 251 33.75 -4.98 -14.69
CA GLU A 251 33.18 -6.24 -15.20
C GLU A 251 31.69 -6.37 -14.87
N GLU A 252 31.30 -6.16 -13.59
CA GLU A 252 29.92 -6.18 -13.15
C GLU A 252 29.07 -5.15 -13.91
N LYS A 253 29.64 -3.96 -14.15
CA LYS A 253 29.00 -2.89 -14.92
C LYS A 253 28.88 -3.27 -16.42
N SER A 254 29.87 -3.92 -16.98
CA SER A 254 29.80 -4.40 -18.37
C SER A 254 28.64 -5.37 -18.57
N HIS A 255 28.49 -6.37 -17.70
CA HIS A 255 27.37 -7.30 -17.74
C HIS A 255 26.02 -6.58 -17.58
N TYR A 256 25.96 -5.55 -16.73
CA TYR A 256 24.73 -4.76 -16.54
C TYR A 256 24.33 -3.99 -17.79
N GLU A 257 25.29 -3.33 -18.45
CA GLU A 257 25.06 -2.57 -19.69
C GLU A 257 24.77 -3.50 -20.89
N GLU A 258 25.39 -4.67 -20.96
CA GLU A 258 25.14 -5.69 -21.99
C GLU A 258 23.67 -6.14 -21.93
N LEU A 259 23.18 -6.59 -20.78
CA LEU A 259 21.75 -6.96 -20.63
C LEU A 259 20.80 -5.80 -20.95
N LYS A 260 21.19 -4.59 -20.59
CA LYS A 260 20.36 -3.38 -20.82
C LYS A 260 20.25 -3.03 -22.30
N GLN A 261 21.31 -3.28 -23.12
CA GLN A 261 21.36 -2.93 -24.53
C GLN A 261 20.87 -4.07 -25.42
N GLU A 262 21.30 -5.28 -25.14
CA GLU A 262 21.08 -6.43 -26.02
C GLU A 262 19.88 -7.29 -25.61
N LEU A 263 19.31 -7.05 -24.41
CA LEU A 263 18.20 -7.83 -23.83
C LEU A 263 18.55 -9.30 -23.56
N VAL A 264 19.79 -9.68 -23.75
CA VAL A 264 20.36 -11.02 -23.52
C VAL A 264 21.71 -10.89 -22.82
N LEU A 265 21.96 -11.76 -21.88
CA LEU A 265 23.25 -11.85 -21.18
C LEU A 265 23.56 -13.31 -20.87
N THR A 266 24.79 -13.73 -21.12
CA THR A 266 25.29 -15.06 -20.77
C THR A 266 26.28 -14.96 -19.61
N ILE A 267 26.03 -15.68 -18.53
CA ILE A 267 26.93 -15.74 -17.36
C ILE A 267 27.19 -17.22 -17.02
N GLY A 268 28.40 -17.69 -17.20
CA GLY A 268 28.72 -19.10 -17.08
C GLY A 268 27.90 -19.94 -18.07
N ASP A 269 27.18 -20.96 -17.55
CA ASP A 269 26.30 -21.81 -18.37
C ASP A 269 24.83 -21.27 -18.37
N GLY A 270 24.56 -20.11 -17.74
CA GLY A 270 23.23 -19.53 -17.63
C GLY A 270 22.96 -18.45 -18.67
N GLU A 271 21.88 -18.60 -19.42
CA GLU A 271 21.35 -17.58 -20.34
C GLU A 271 20.20 -16.79 -19.67
N ILE A 272 20.20 -15.47 -19.89
CA ILE A 272 19.26 -14.53 -19.32
C ILE A 272 18.69 -13.71 -20.46
N THR A 273 17.38 -13.82 -20.69
CA THR A 273 16.67 -13.06 -21.72
C THR A 273 15.63 -12.12 -21.12
N ALA A 274 15.44 -10.97 -21.76
CA ALA A 274 14.40 -9.98 -21.39
C ALA A 274 13.45 -9.75 -22.56
N ALA A 275 12.34 -10.45 -22.57
CA ALA A 275 11.37 -10.43 -23.67
C ALA A 275 10.70 -9.07 -23.92
N ASN A 276 10.70 -8.17 -22.94
CA ASN A 276 10.10 -6.83 -23.04
C ASN A 276 10.66 -5.88 -21.97
N ALA A 277 10.30 -4.58 -22.06
CA ALA A 277 10.79 -3.55 -21.14
C ALA A 277 10.43 -3.80 -19.65
N ALA A 278 9.31 -4.45 -19.36
CA ALA A 278 8.94 -4.79 -17.99
C ALA A 278 9.79 -5.92 -17.44
N SER A 279 10.03 -6.97 -18.24
CA SER A 279 10.96 -8.06 -17.90
C SER A 279 12.37 -7.53 -17.71
N LEU A 280 12.86 -6.66 -18.63
CA LEU A 280 14.17 -6.03 -18.52
C LEU A 280 14.32 -5.23 -17.23
N SER A 281 13.32 -4.40 -16.89
CA SER A 281 13.33 -3.64 -15.63
C SER A 281 13.45 -4.56 -14.40
N GLY A 282 12.74 -5.69 -14.40
CA GLY A 282 12.84 -6.70 -13.34
C GLY A 282 14.22 -7.33 -13.26
N LYS A 283 14.78 -7.74 -14.40
CA LYS A 283 16.13 -8.34 -14.49
C LYS A 283 17.23 -7.35 -14.06
N LEU A 284 17.16 -6.10 -14.52
CA LEU A 284 18.10 -5.05 -14.10
C LEU A 284 18.02 -4.75 -12.59
N SER A 285 16.84 -4.80 -11.98
CA SER A 285 16.69 -4.66 -10.53
C SER A 285 17.29 -5.85 -9.77
N GLN A 286 17.16 -7.06 -10.30
CA GLN A 286 17.81 -8.26 -9.76
C GLN A 286 19.34 -8.11 -9.79
N MET A 287 19.91 -7.73 -10.93
CA MET A 287 21.35 -7.48 -11.06
C MET A 287 21.85 -6.39 -10.11
N ALA A 288 21.12 -5.28 -9.98
CA ALA A 288 21.46 -4.21 -9.05
C ALA A 288 21.50 -4.70 -7.58
N ASN A 289 20.71 -5.73 -7.23
CA ASN A 289 20.73 -6.38 -5.92
C ASN A 289 21.84 -7.46 -5.80
N GLY A 290 22.50 -7.81 -6.89
CA GLY A 290 23.69 -8.68 -6.92
C GLY A 290 23.44 -10.14 -7.23
N ALA A 291 22.23 -10.51 -7.70
CA ALA A 291 21.95 -11.82 -8.27
C ALA A 291 20.79 -11.73 -9.25
N ILE A 292 20.69 -12.68 -10.18
CA ILE A 292 19.66 -12.71 -11.21
C ILE A 292 19.17 -14.14 -11.45
N TYR A 293 17.89 -14.31 -11.82
CA TYR A 293 17.39 -15.60 -12.26
C TYR A 293 17.70 -15.80 -13.75
N ASP A 294 18.26 -16.97 -14.11
CA ASP A 294 18.36 -17.41 -15.49
C ASP A 294 16.97 -17.79 -16.06
N ASP A 295 16.94 -18.20 -17.31
CA ASP A 295 15.70 -18.59 -17.99
C ASP A 295 15.12 -19.92 -17.48
N ASN A 296 15.93 -20.72 -16.76
CA ASN A 296 15.50 -21.95 -16.08
C ASN A 296 15.02 -21.70 -14.63
N GLY A 297 15.15 -20.46 -14.14
CA GLY A 297 14.77 -20.08 -12.77
C GLY A 297 15.87 -20.30 -11.72
N ASN A 298 17.10 -20.67 -12.12
CA ASN A 298 18.23 -20.76 -11.20
C ASN A 298 18.74 -19.37 -10.85
N THR A 299 19.28 -19.22 -9.66
CA THR A 299 19.88 -17.96 -9.21
C THR A 299 21.35 -17.91 -9.59
N LEU A 300 21.72 -16.95 -10.41
CA LEU A 300 23.11 -16.66 -10.76
C LEU A 300 23.61 -15.50 -9.90
N HIS A 301 24.77 -15.70 -9.26
CA HIS A 301 25.44 -14.68 -8.47
C HIS A 301 26.13 -13.66 -9.38
N ILE A 302 25.99 -12.37 -9.08
CA ILE A 302 26.63 -11.28 -9.80
C ILE A 302 27.66 -10.57 -8.90
N HIS A 303 27.24 -10.08 -7.73
CA HIS A 303 28.09 -9.38 -6.79
C HIS A 303 27.48 -9.36 -5.38
N ASP A 304 28.28 -8.99 -4.39
CA ASP A 304 27.86 -8.86 -2.98
C ASP A 304 27.84 -7.42 -2.46
N ARG A 305 27.95 -6.41 -3.34
CA ARG A 305 28.08 -4.98 -2.96
C ARG A 305 27.02 -4.49 -1.99
N LYS A 306 25.74 -4.85 -2.21
CA LYS A 306 24.65 -4.49 -1.27
C LYS A 306 24.70 -5.30 0.01
N LEU A 307 25.19 -6.54 0.00
CA LEU A 307 25.38 -7.34 1.20
C LEU A 307 26.49 -6.76 2.09
N ASP A 308 27.61 -6.33 1.48
CA ASP A 308 28.71 -5.68 2.20
C ASP A 308 28.22 -4.37 2.84
N ALA A 309 27.48 -3.54 2.08
CA ALA A 309 26.84 -2.33 2.62
C ALA A 309 25.84 -2.61 3.76
N LEU A 310 25.07 -3.69 3.65
CA LEU A 310 24.15 -4.08 4.72
C LEU A 310 24.91 -4.49 5.99
N GLU A 311 26.02 -5.18 5.85
CA GLU A 311 26.93 -5.54 6.96
C GLU A 311 27.47 -4.28 7.65
N ASP A 312 27.99 -3.31 6.88
CA ASP A 312 28.46 -2.02 7.40
C ASP A 312 27.35 -1.28 8.18
N ILE A 313 26.13 -1.27 7.64
CA ILE A 313 24.97 -0.63 8.29
C ILE A 313 24.62 -1.32 9.61
N ILE A 314 24.63 -2.67 9.64
CA ILE A 314 24.36 -3.45 10.85
C ILE A 314 25.43 -3.20 11.92
N GLU A 315 26.71 -3.16 11.52
CA GLU A 315 27.81 -2.84 12.43
C GLU A 315 27.67 -1.43 12.99
N ALA A 316 27.40 -0.44 12.12
CA ALA A 316 27.20 0.95 12.51
C ALA A 316 25.99 1.16 13.45
N ALA A 317 24.99 0.31 13.38
CA ALA A 317 23.82 0.37 14.27
C ALA A 317 24.15 -0.03 15.71
N ASN A 318 25.31 -0.64 15.96
CA ASN A 318 25.83 -0.96 17.28
C ASN A 318 24.80 -1.68 18.19
N GLY A 319 24.18 -2.73 17.65
CA GLY A 319 23.21 -3.55 18.36
C GLY A 319 21.76 -3.01 18.38
N LYS A 320 21.50 -1.84 17.84
CA LYS A 320 20.11 -1.37 17.65
C LYS A 320 19.39 -2.22 16.60
N PRO A 321 18.14 -2.59 16.83
CA PRO A 321 17.38 -3.42 15.88
C PRO A 321 17.18 -2.72 14.53
N ILE A 322 17.33 -3.52 13.47
CA ILE A 322 17.18 -3.06 12.06
C ILE A 322 16.09 -3.89 11.37
N LEU A 323 15.18 -3.20 10.69
CA LEU A 323 14.21 -3.80 9.78
C LEU A 323 14.75 -3.71 8.35
N VAL A 324 14.93 -4.85 7.68
CA VAL A 324 15.47 -4.92 6.31
C VAL A 324 14.34 -5.30 5.35
N ALA A 325 14.05 -4.41 4.41
CA ALA A 325 13.10 -4.65 3.33
C ALA A 325 13.83 -5.26 2.10
N TYR A 326 13.42 -6.45 1.71
CA TYR A 326 13.95 -7.16 0.53
C TYR A 326 12.85 -7.29 -0.54
N TRP A 327 13.24 -7.46 -1.81
CA TRP A 327 12.26 -7.56 -2.91
C TRP A 327 12.19 -8.93 -3.55
N PHE A 328 13.34 -9.56 -3.86
CA PHE A 328 13.40 -10.86 -4.51
C PHE A 328 13.64 -12.01 -3.52
N LYS A 329 13.26 -13.24 -3.90
CA LYS A 329 13.54 -14.43 -3.07
C LYS A 329 15.04 -14.65 -2.91
N HIS A 330 15.84 -14.39 -3.96
CA HIS A 330 17.29 -14.50 -3.85
C HIS A 330 17.89 -13.46 -2.89
N ASP A 331 17.30 -12.25 -2.77
CA ASP A 331 17.74 -11.27 -1.76
C ASP A 331 17.61 -11.88 -0.36
N LEU A 332 16.41 -12.43 -0.06
CA LEU A 332 16.15 -13.08 1.23
C LEU A 332 17.16 -14.20 1.53
N THR A 333 17.40 -15.09 0.56
CA THR A 333 18.32 -16.21 0.73
C THR A 333 19.73 -15.72 1.00
N ARG A 334 20.24 -14.80 0.19
CA ARG A 334 21.60 -14.26 0.30
C ARG A 334 21.81 -13.46 1.59
N ILE A 335 20.85 -12.64 1.99
CA ILE A 335 20.88 -11.92 3.26
C ILE A 335 20.91 -12.93 4.43
N ALA A 336 20.03 -13.93 4.42
CA ALA A 336 19.99 -14.93 5.47
C ALA A 336 21.29 -15.74 5.58
N GLU A 337 21.90 -16.11 4.46
CA GLU A 337 23.20 -16.81 4.44
C GLU A 337 24.32 -15.91 4.97
N ARG A 338 24.37 -14.63 4.59
CA ARG A 338 25.35 -13.67 5.10
C ARG A 338 25.21 -13.50 6.60
N LEU A 339 24.00 -13.27 7.13
CA LEU A 339 23.75 -13.12 8.56
C LEU A 339 24.12 -14.37 9.37
N LYS A 340 23.81 -15.57 8.84
CA LYS A 340 24.24 -16.84 9.46
C LYS A 340 25.77 -16.95 9.54
N LYS A 341 26.48 -16.61 8.45
CA LYS A 341 27.94 -16.62 8.41
C LYS A 341 28.56 -15.68 9.43
N LEU A 342 27.92 -14.54 9.67
CA LEU A 342 28.34 -13.53 10.64
C LEU A 342 27.84 -13.84 12.08
N HIS A 343 27.11 -14.92 12.30
CA HIS A 343 26.50 -15.29 13.57
C HIS A 343 25.55 -14.22 14.13
N ILE A 344 24.92 -13.41 13.25
CA ILE A 344 23.93 -12.38 13.61
C ILE A 344 22.55 -13.03 13.66
N PRO A 345 21.84 -13.00 14.80
CA PRO A 345 20.48 -13.51 14.89
C PRO A 345 19.53 -12.66 14.01
N PHE A 346 18.64 -13.34 13.30
CA PHE A 346 17.63 -12.69 12.48
C PHE A 346 16.32 -13.47 12.44
N SER A 347 15.24 -12.81 12.03
CA SER A 347 13.95 -13.47 11.77
C SER A 347 13.20 -12.79 10.63
N ARG A 348 12.38 -13.58 9.93
CA ARG A 348 11.36 -13.02 9.04
C ARG A 348 10.14 -12.62 9.85
N LEU A 349 9.49 -11.51 9.43
CA LEU A 349 8.24 -11.05 10.06
C LEU A 349 7.01 -11.53 9.26
N ASP A 350 6.79 -12.83 9.24
CA ASP A 350 5.71 -13.48 8.49
C ASP A 350 4.62 -14.10 9.36
N ASP A 351 4.82 -14.18 10.66
CA ASP A 351 3.86 -14.69 11.66
C ASP A 351 3.75 -13.80 12.91
N SER A 352 2.70 -14.03 13.70
CA SER A 352 2.42 -13.22 14.90
C SER A 352 3.48 -13.38 16.00
N ASN A 353 4.18 -14.51 16.06
CA ASN A 353 5.22 -14.76 17.06
C ASN A 353 6.49 -13.97 16.73
N SER A 354 6.93 -13.96 15.48
CA SER A 354 8.08 -13.18 15.02
C SER A 354 7.83 -11.67 15.21
N ILE A 355 6.62 -11.19 14.94
CA ILE A 355 6.21 -9.79 15.17
C ILE A 355 6.27 -9.43 16.65
N ARG A 356 5.76 -10.30 17.54
CA ARG A 356 5.82 -10.07 18.98
C ARG A 356 7.26 -10.01 19.48
N ARG A 357 8.11 -10.95 19.05
CA ARG A 357 9.53 -11.00 19.40
C ARG A 357 10.29 -9.78 18.91
N TRP A 358 9.98 -9.29 17.69
CA TRP A 358 10.51 -8.02 17.17
C TRP A 358 10.12 -6.86 18.09
N ASN A 359 8.84 -6.72 18.41
CA ASN A 359 8.35 -5.62 19.25
C ASN A 359 8.89 -5.66 20.70
N ASN A 360 9.30 -6.83 21.17
CA ASN A 360 9.99 -6.99 22.46
C ASN A 360 11.51 -6.70 22.38
N GLY A 361 12.05 -6.37 21.20
CA GLY A 361 13.49 -6.14 21.02
C GLY A 361 14.36 -7.40 21.01
N GLU A 362 13.77 -8.59 20.82
CA GLU A 362 14.47 -9.88 20.86
C GLU A 362 15.16 -10.22 19.51
N ILE A 363 14.86 -9.48 18.45
CA ILE A 363 15.35 -9.72 17.09
C ILE A 363 16.21 -8.55 16.64
N PRO A 364 17.54 -8.71 16.55
CA PRO A 364 18.42 -7.61 16.11
C PRO A 364 18.29 -7.27 14.63
N VAL A 365 18.00 -8.24 13.75
CA VAL A 365 17.77 -8.01 12.32
C VAL A 365 16.47 -8.70 11.90
N ALA A 366 15.47 -7.92 11.53
CA ALA A 366 14.21 -8.44 11.01
C ALA A 366 14.14 -8.27 9.49
N LEU A 367 13.64 -9.29 8.79
CA LEU A 367 13.50 -9.29 7.34
C LEU A 367 12.03 -9.22 6.95
N ILE A 368 11.67 -8.27 6.07
CA ILE A 368 10.29 -8.06 5.64
C ILE A 368 10.20 -7.91 4.13
N HIS A 369 9.19 -8.54 3.50
CA HIS A 369 8.82 -8.24 2.13
C HIS A 369 7.76 -7.15 2.12
N PRO A 370 7.91 -6.04 1.35
CA PRO A 370 6.97 -4.91 1.37
C PRO A 370 5.52 -5.29 1.13
N ALA A 371 5.24 -6.25 0.24
CA ALA A 371 3.87 -6.73 0.03
C ALA A 371 3.27 -7.43 1.26
N SER A 372 4.09 -8.00 2.15
CA SER A 372 3.65 -8.58 3.42
C SER A 372 3.45 -7.51 4.49
N ALA A 373 4.19 -6.40 4.40
CA ALA A 373 4.09 -5.26 5.30
C ALA A 373 2.78 -4.48 5.13
N GLY A 374 2.11 -4.62 3.98
CA GLY A 374 0.99 -3.77 3.57
C GLY A 374 -0.23 -3.80 4.48
N HIS A 375 -0.33 -4.70 5.46
CA HIS A 375 -1.60 -4.89 6.16
C HIS A 375 -1.43 -5.01 7.68
N GLY A 376 -1.70 -3.89 8.38
CA GLY A 376 -2.04 -3.88 9.82
C GLY A 376 -0.91 -4.21 10.81
N LEU A 377 0.34 -4.36 10.39
CA LEU A 377 1.44 -4.66 11.28
C LEU A 377 1.87 -3.42 12.09
N ASN A 378 1.99 -3.58 13.40
CA ASN A 378 2.58 -2.59 14.29
C ASN A 378 4.00 -3.04 14.62
N LEU A 379 5.01 -2.37 14.09
CA LEU A 379 6.42 -2.74 14.25
C LEU A 379 7.25 -1.65 14.94
N GLN A 380 6.64 -0.51 15.28
CA GLN A 380 7.33 0.66 15.80
C GLN A 380 7.99 0.44 17.16
N SER A 381 7.54 -0.54 17.96
CA SER A 381 8.14 -0.81 19.27
C SER A 381 9.46 -1.57 19.19
N GLY A 382 9.71 -2.27 18.08
CA GLY A 382 10.88 -3.13 17.93
C GLY A 382 12.13 -2.43 17.43
N GLY A 383 12.00 -1.26 16.78
CA GLY A 383 13.15 -0.54 16.25
C GLY A 383 12.75 0.75 15.53
N SER A 384 13.76 1.54 15.13
CA SER A 384 13.57 2.82 14.44
C SER A 384 14.38 2.95 13.14
N THR A 385 15.04 1.88 12.69
CA THR A 385 15.84 1.88 11.47
C THR A 385 15.26 0.90 10.44
N LEU A 386 14.94 1.41 9.26
CA LEU A 386 14.51 0.64 8.08
C LEU A 386 15.61 0.72 7.02
N VAL A 387 16.03 -0.43 6.51
CA VAL A 387 16.98 -0.51 5.40
C VAL A 387 16.30 -1.12 4.18
N TRP A 388 16.25 -0.39 3.09
CA TRP A 388 15.84 -0.89 1.79
C TRP A 388 17.01 -1.55 1.08
N PHE A 389 17.07 -2.87 1.13
CA PHE A 389 18.02 -3.68 0.37
C PHE A 389 17.59 -3.83 -1.10
N GLY A 390 16.31 -4.13 -1.31
CA GLY A 390 15.69 -4.20 -2.63
C GLY A 390 14.56 -3.18 -2.75
N LEU A 391 14.62 -2.31 -3.76
CA LEU A 391 13.67 -1.23 -3.98
C LEU A 391 12.39 -1.71 -4.68
N THR A 392 11.31 -0.96 -4.52
CA THR A 392 10.02 -1.18 -5.19
C THR A 392 9.63 0.00 -6.07
N TRP A 393 8.94 -0.26 -7.19
CA TRP A 393 8.31 0.76 -8.02
C TRP A 393 6.98 1.29 -7.45
N SER A 394 6.43 0.62 -6.45
CA SER A 394 5.16 0.96 -5.83
C SER A 394 5.34 1.95 -4.70
N LEU A 395 4.91 3.20 -4.90
CA LEU A 395 4.87 4.21 -3.83
C LEU A 395 4.01 3.72 -2.66
N GLU A 396 2.89 3.09 -2.94
CA GLU A 396 2.00 2.52 -1.92
C GLU A 396 2.74 1.55 -1.00
N LEU A 397 3.43 0.54 -1.56
CA LEU A 397 4.20 -0.43 -0.76
C LEU A 397 5.37 0.23 -0.02
N TYR A 398 6.01 1.21 -0.66
CA TYR A 398 7.08 1.97 -0.06
C TYR A 398 6.59 2.71 1.20
N GLN A 399 5.55 3.53 1.07
CA GLN A 399 4.97 4.30 2.17
C GLN A 399 4.37 3.39 3.25
N GLN A 400 3.70 2.31 2.88
CA GLN A 400 3.17 1.32 3.82
C GLN A 400 4.29 0.67 4.65
N THR A 401 5.43 0.38 4.05
CA THR A 401 6.56 -0.22 4.76
C THR A 401 7.22 0.79 5.71
N VAL A 402 7.45 2.02 5.27
CA VAL A 402 7.98 3.11 6.11
C VAL A 402 7.07 3.37 7.30
N ALA A 403 5.76 3.43 7.09
CA ALA A 403 4.77 3.67 8.13
C ALA A 403 4.64 2.53 9.17
N ARG A 404 5.35 1.40 9.01
CA ARG A 404 5.44 0.38 10.07
C ARG A 404 6.32 0.82 11.24
N LEU A 405 7.32 1.65 10.98
CA LEU A 405 8.20 2.22 12.00
C LEU A 405 7.88 3.69 12.25
N TRP A 406 7.64 4.48 11.20
CA TRP A 406 7.35 5.90 11.30
C TRP A 406 5.85 6.13 11.51
N ARG A 407 5.47 6.16 12.77
CA ARG A 407 4.07 6.36 13.18
C ARG A 407 3.97 6.78 14.64
N GLN A 408 2.78 7.23 15.05
CA GLN A 408 2.49 7.53 16.46
C GLN A 408 2.78 6.31 17.36
N GLY A 409 3.37 6.58 18.53
CA GLY A 409 3.76 5.53 19.48
C GLY A 409 5.12 4.89 19.17
N GLN A 410 5.91 5.48 18.27
CA GLN A 410 7.33 5.18 18.13
C GLN A 410 8.08 5.73 19.35
N ASN A 411 8.91 4.88 20.00
CA ASN A 411 9.65 5.26 21.19
C ASN A 411 10.89 6.12 20.89
N ALA A 412 11.40 6.05 19.66
CA ALA A 412 12.56 6.84 19.23
C ALA A 412 12.12 8.22 18.73
N GLU A 413 12.91 9.24 19.01
CA GLU A 413 12.70 10.61 18.51
C GLU A 413 12.87 10.70 16.98
N THR A 414 13.65 9.78 16.41
CA THR A 414 13.99 9.76 14.99
C THR A 414 13.83 8.36 14.42
N VAL A 415 13.18 8.27 13.24
CA VAL A 415 13.14 7.07 12.40
C VAL A 415 14.07 7.28 11.21
N VAL A 416 14.97 6.35 10.98
CA VAL A 416 15.96 6.41 9.90
C VAL A 416 15.56 5.42 8.80
N VAL A 417 15.45 5.89 7.57
CA VAL A 417 15.22 5.07 6.37
C VAL A 417 16.46 5.15 5.48
N GLN A 418 17.17 4.06 5.35
CA GLN A 418 18.37 3.96 4.51
C GLN A 418 18.08 3.14 3.26
N HIS A 419 18.51 3.65 2.11
CA HIS A 419 18.38 2.98 0.82
C HIS A 419 19.75 2.56 0.32
N ILE A 420 19.96 1.26 0.13
CA ILE A 420 21.20 0.78 -0.50
C ILE A 420 21.04 0.89 -2.01
N ILE A 421 21.75 1.82 -2.63
CA ILE A 421 21.63 2.20 -4.05
C ILE A 421 22.86 1.76 -4.81
N THR A 422 22.68 0.97 -5.86
CA THR A 422 23.77 0.63 -6.77
C THR A 422 23.93 1.72 -7.84
N LYS A 423 25.07 2.41 -7.80
CA LYS A 423 25.34 3.59 -8.65
C LYS A 423 25.28 3.26 -10.14
N GLY A 424 24.62 4.13 -10.89
CA GLY A 424 24.50 4.00 -12.35
C GLY A 424 23.51 2.94 -12.82
N THR A 425 22.74 2.33 -11.90
CA THR A 425 21.76 1.30 -12.23
C THR A 425 20.32 1.83 -12.21
N ILE A 426 19.38 0.91 -12.35
CA ILE A 426 17.94 1.18 -12.30
C ILE A 426 17.48 1.73 -10.94
N ASP A 427 18.25 1.51 -9.86
CA ASP A 427 17.92 1.96 -8.51
C ASP A 427 17.65 3.47 -8.46
N HIS A 428 18.48 4.30 -9.10
CA HIS A 428 18.25 5.75 -9.19
C HIS A 428 16.96 6.10 -9.91
N ARG A 429 16.59 5.31 -10.94
CA ARG A 429 15.34 5.52 -11.68
C ARG A 429 14.13 5.19 -10.81
N ILE A 430 14.24 4.15 -9.97
CA ILE A 430 13.20 3.78 -9.00
C ILE A 430 13.03 4.89 -7.97
N MET A 431 14.11 5.37 -7.35
CA MET A 431 14.07 6.45 -6.36
C MET A 431 13.46 7.72 -6.95
N LYS A 432 13.89 8.11 -8.15
CA LYS A 432 13.32 9.27 -8.87
C LYS A 432 11.81 9.10 -9.14
N ALA A 433 11.39 7.91 -9.55
CA ALA A 433 9.97 7.63 -9.81
C ALA A 433 9.12 7.66 -8.52
N LEU A 434 9.66 7.15 -7.41
CA LEU A 434 8.99 7.22 -6.09
C LEU A 434 8.81 8.69 -5.67
N SER A 435 9.86 9.51 -5.72
CA SER A 435 9.80 10.93 -5.38
C SER A 435 8.80 11.71 -6.24
N GLN A 436 8.77 11.47 -7.55
CA GLN A 436 7.80 12.13 -8.45
C GLN A 436 6.35 11.75 -8.12
N LYS A 437 6.08 10.48 -7.82
CA LYS A 437 4.76 10.00 -7.40
C LYS A 437 4.33 10.60 -6.06
N GLU A 438 5.26 10.72 -5.12
CA GLU A 438 5.03 11.31 -3.81
C GLU A 438 4.65 12.79 -3.92
N HIS A 439 5.32 13.55 -4.79
CA HIS A 439 4.94 14.94 -5.07
C HIS A 439 3.50 15.06 -5.57
N THR A 440 3.09 14.24 -6.53
CA THR A 440 1.72 14.25 -7.06
C THR A 440 0.70 13.88 -5.98
N GLN A 441 1.01 12.88 -5.15
CA GLN A 441 0.14 12.48 -4.05
C GLN A 441 0.01 13.58 -2.99
N THR A 442 1.11 14.22 -2.63
CA THR A 442 1.13 15.33 -1.66
C THR A 442 0.28 16.50 -2.13
N ALA A 443 0.41 16.90 -3.41
CA ALA A 443 -0.41 17.97 -3.99
C ALA A 443 -1.91 17.64 -3.93
N LEU A 444 -2.31 16.38 -4.21
CA LEU A 444 -3.70 15.94 -4.07
C LEU A 444 -4.19 16.05 -2.62
N ILE A 445 -3.40 15.54 -1.66
CA ILE A 445 -3.76 15.58 -0.24
C ILE A 445 -3.94 17.03 0.24
N ASP A 446 -3.03 17.92 -0.15
CA ASP A 446 -3.11 19.35 0.22
C ASP A 446 -4.31 20.06 -0.41
N ALA A 447 -4.67 19.72 -1.65
CA ALA A 447 -5.80 20.35 -2.36
C ALA A 447 -7.18 19.97 -1.77
N VAL A 448 -7.30 18.79 -1.15
CA VAL A 448 -8.56 18.31 -0.53
C VAL A 448 -8.47 18.26 1.00
N LYS A 449 -7.50 18.99 1.58
CA LYS A 449 -7.27 19.03 3.02
C LYS A 449 -8.51 19.54 3.75
N ALA A 450 -8.86 18.86 4.85
CA ALA A 450 -9.95 19.24 5.70
C ALA A 450 -9.69 20.62 6.34
N ASP A 451 -10.66 21.52 6.24
CA ASP A 451 -10.63 22.83 6.89
C ASP A 451 -11.16 22.69 8.34
N LEU A 452 -10.27 22.26 9.23
CA LEU A 452 -10.57 22.18 10.65
C LEU A 452 -10.54 23.61 11.21
N LYS A 453 -11.70 24.22 11.35
CA LYS A 453 -11.83 25.44 12.16
C LYS A 453 -11.59 25.06 13.62
N ILE A 454 -10.34 25.22 14.08
CA ILE A 454 -9.96 25.14 15.49
C ILE A 454 -10.35 26.45 16.20
#